data_f6de52c2d1b9487d277dbade1255f05c
#
_entry.id   f6de52c2d1b9487d277dbade1255f05c
#
_cell.length_a   1.000
_cell.length_b   1.000
_cell.length_c   1.000
_cell.angle_alpha   90.00
_cell.angle_beta   90.00
_cell.angle_gamma   90.00
#
_symmetry.space_group_name_H-M   'P 1'
#
loop_
_entity.id
_entity.type
_entity.pdbx_description
1 polymer ?
#
loop_
_entity_poly.entity_id
_entity_poly.type
_entity_poly.pdbx_seq_one_letter_code
_entity_poly.pdbx_strand_id
1 'polypeptide(L)'
;MESAPRLDNKSRMSREVHVRFCEGLGVRFPRATRLVILCRSPELAVRALEIVGNWVADNGLTLHPTKTQVVDSRTNSFSFLGYEFHGTKHWPRKKSLQQLKGSLKRKTRRTSGDSLEWIIADVNRTLRGWFCYFQHSTRSSVYRGLDSWLRMRLRSLLRRRAGGRGVARDQTASFTWPNAFFAERGLFSLTTAHAKACQSSRR
;
A
#
# COMPACT_ATOMS: atom_id res chain seq x y z
N MET A 1 -17.83 5.14 -47.83
CA MET A 1 -16.65 5.44 -47.00
C MET A 1 -17.15 6.04 -45.71
N GLU A 2 -17.36 5.19 -44.71
CA GLU A 2 -17.92 5.57 -43.41
C GLU A 2 -16.78 5.61 -42.41
N SER A 3 -16.55 6.77 -41.82
CA SER A 3 -15.46 7.00 -40.84
C SER A 3 -15.86 6.50 -39.47
N ALA A 4 -15.09 5.58 -38.91
CA ALA A 4 -15.26 5.08 -37.55
C ALA A 4 -15.09 6.19 -36.49
N PRO A 5 -15.87 6.22 -35.39
CA PRO A 5 -15.76 7.23 -34.35
C PRO A 5 -14.52 7.03 -33.50
N ARG A 6 -13.76 8.11 -33.29
CA ARG A 6 -12.65 8.17 -32.35
C ARG A 6 -13.17 8.00 -30.90
N LEU A 7 -12.73 6.95 -30.23
CA LEU A 7 -12.96 6.74 -28.81
C LEU A 7 -12.14 7.74 -27.97
N ASP A 8 -12.84 8.64 -27.32
CA ASP A 8 -12.28 9.65 -26.43
C ASP A 8 -11.82 9.00 -25.12
N ASN A 9 -10.54 9.17 -24.77
CA ASN A 9 -9.85 8.42 -23.72
C ASN A 9 -9.85 9.13 -22.37
N LYS A 10 -10.94 9.81 -22.01
CA LYS A 10 -11.10 10.46 -20.69
C LYS A 10 -11.91 9.57 -19.75
N SER A 11 -11.17 8.91 -18.83
CA SER A 11 -11.73 8.15 -17.73
C SER A 11 -12.40 9.08 -16.71
N ARG A 12 -13.70 9.26 -16.79
CA ARG A 12 -14.51 9.73 -15.66
C ARG A 12 -14.94 8.50 -14.86
N MET A 13 -14.53 8.43 -13.60
CA MET A 13 -15.07 7.46 -12.64
C MET A 13 -16.53 7.83 -12.35
N SER A 14 -17.45 7.36 -13.14
CA SER A 14 -18.86 7.30 -12.79
C SER A 14 -19.12 6.03 -11.98
N ARG A 15 -20.19 6.04 -11.15
CA ARG A 15 -20.60 4.94 -10.25
C ARG A 15 -21.02 3.65 -10.95
N GLU A 16 -20.67 3.46 -12.19
CA GLU A 16 -20.97 2.28 -13.01
C GLU A 16 -19.71 1.45 -13.23
N VAL A 17 -19.88 0.15 -13.07
CA VAL A 17 -18.80 -0.84 -13.24
C VAL A 17 -18.40 -0.89 -14.71
N HIS A 18 -17.23 -0.36 -15.05
CA HIS A 18 -16.65 -0.55 -16.37
C HIS A 18 -15.66 -1.72 -16.35
N VAL A 19 -16.06 -2.82 -16.97
CA VAL A 19 -15.12 -3.88 -17.37
C VAL A 19 -14.41 -3.38 -18.64
N ARG A 20 -13.13 -2.99 -18.53
CA ARG A 20 -12.31 -2.70 -19.70
C ARG A 20 -11.48 -3.92 -20.05
N PHE A 21 -11.81 -4.54 -21.17
CA PHE A 21 -10.91 -5.42 -21.88
C PHE A 21 -10.06 -4.56 -22.82
N CYS A 22 -8.74 -4.64 -22.68
CA CYS A 22 -7.83 -4.07 -23.68
C CYS A 22 -7.72 -5.07 -24.82
N GLU A 23 -8.47 -4.86 -25.90
CA GLU A 23 -8.25 -5.53 -27.15
C GLU A 23 -7.01 -4.95 -27.83
N GLY A 24 -6.11 -5.85 -28.23
CA GLY A 24 -5.07 -5.57 -29.20
C GLY A 24 -3.73 -5.06 -28.66
N LEU A 25 -3.02 -5.89 -27.95
CA LEU A 25 -1.53 -5.91 -27.97
C LEU A 25 -1.13 -7.33 -27.58
N GLY A 26 -0.40 -8.02 -28.46
CA GLY A 26 0.16 -9.35 -28.25
C GLY A 26 1.19 -9.36 -27.13
N VAL A 27 0.77 -9.10 -25.90
CA VAL A 27 1.61 -9.13 -24.71
C VAL A 27 1.57 -10.54 -24.15
N ARG A 28 2.65 -11.28 -24.29
CA ARG A 28 2.89 -12.50 -23.51
C ARG A 28 2.95 -12.07 -22.03
N PHE A 29 1.93 -12.41 -21.24
CA PHE A 29 1.92 -12.20 -19.79
C PHE A 29 2.73 -13.30 -19.09
N PRO A 30 3.95 -13.07 -18.61
CA PRO A 30 4.75 -14.11 -17.97
C PRO A 30 4.38 -14.37 -16.50
N ARG A 31 3.34 -13.74 -15.95
CA ARG A 31 2.90 -13.94 -14.53
C ARG A 31 1.41 -13.69 -14.38
N ALA A 32 0.79 -14.52 -13.51
CA ALA A 32 -0.64 -14.49 -13.20
C ALA A 32 -1.21 -13.08 -13.07
N THR A 33 -2.03 -12.66 -14.01
CA THR A 33 -2.78 -11.42 -13.97
C THR A 33 -3.80 -11.50 -12.83
N ARG A 34 -3.79 -10.52 -11.94
CA ARG A 34 -4.80 -10.41 -10.89
C ARG A 34 -5.87 -9.43 -11.36
N LEU A 35 -7.08 -9.94 -11.58
CA LEU A 35 -8.25 -9.16 -11.95
C LEU A 35 -9.18 -9.08 -10.73
N VAL A 36 -9.78 -7.93 -10.50
CA VAL A 36 -10.89 -7.74 -9.56
C VAL A 36 -12.02 -7.04 -10.30
N ILE A 37 -13.22 -7.61 -10.22
CA ILE A 37 -14.45 -7.06 -10.77
C ILE A 37 -15.34 -6.67 -9.60
N LEU A 38 -15.74 -5.41 -9.53
CA LEU A 38 -16.63 -4.89 -8.49
C LEU A 38 -18.07 -4.91 -9.02
N CYS A 39 -18.93 -5.65 -8.35
CA CYS A 39 -20.35 -5.79 -8.68
C CYS A 39 -21.22 -5.21 -7.58
N ARG A 40 -22.42 -4.72 -7.95
CA ARG A 40 -23.39 -4.15 -7.02
C ARG A 40 -24.25 -5.22 -6.31
N SER A 41 -24.41 -6.38 -6.93
CA SER A 41 -25.19 -7.49 -6.38
C SER A 41 -24.48 -8.83 -6.58
N PRO A 42 -24.83 -9.86 -5.77
CA PRO A 42 -24.28 -11.21 -5.91
C PRO A 42 -24.55 -11.82 -7.28
N GLU A 43 -25.75 -11.58 -7.85
CA GLU A 43 -26.16 -12.12 -9.14
C GLU A 43 -25.28 -11.57 -10.27
N LEU A 44 -24.97 -10.27 -10.23
CA LEU A 44 -24.04 -9.64 -11.17
C LEU A 44 -22.63 -10.19 -11.02
N ALA A 45 -22.21 -10.54 -9.80
CA ALA A 45 -20.88 -11.12 -9.57
C ALA A 45 -20.76 -12.53 -10.15
N VAL A 46 -21.80 -13.35 -10.01
CA VAL A 46 -21.87 -14.69 -10.62
C VAL A 46 -21.84 -14.58 -12.14
N ARG A 47 -22.68 -13.72 -12.70
CA ARG A 47 -22.73 -13.50 -14.16
C ARG A 47 -21.39 -12.98 -14.71
N ALA A 48 -20.71 -12.07 -14.00
CA ALA A 48 -19.39 -11.59 -14.38
C ALA A 48 -18.35 -12.73 -14.37
N LEU A 49 -18.43 -13.62 -13.38
CA LEU A 49 -17.55 -14.79 -13.32
C LEU A 49 -17.78 -15.75 -14.50
N GLU A 50 -19.03 -16.01 -14.88
CA GLU A 50 -19.39 -16.82 -16.05
C GLU A 50 -18.82 -16.22 -17.34
N ILE A 51 -19.02 -14.91 -17.57
CA ILE A 51 -18.51 -14.21 -18.75
C ILE A 51 -17.00 -14.32 -18.84
N VAL A 52 -16.29 -14.06 -17.73
CA VAL A 52 -14.82 -14.19 -17.67
C VAL A 52 -14.38 -15.63 -17.86
N GLY A 53 -15.09 -16.58 -17.28
CA GLY A 53 -14.80 -18.01 -17.42
C GLY A 53 -14.88 -18.47 -18.88
N ASN A 54 -15.94 -18.11 -19.59
CA ASN A 54 -16.13 -18.43 -21.01
C ASN A 54 -15.03 -17.77 -21.86
N TRP A 55 -14.77 -16.48 -21.67
CA TRP A 55 -13.73 -15.78 -22.40
C TRP A 55 -12.34 -16.40 -22.19
N VAL A 56 -12.01 -16.77 -20.96
CA VAL A 56 -10.72 -17.40 -20.61
C VAL A 56 -10.61 -18.78 -21.29
N ALA A 57 -11.70 -19.56 -21.30
CA ALA A 57 -11.74 -20.87 -21.96
C ALA A 57 -11.58 -20.75 -23.49
N ASP A 58 -12.29 -19.80 -24.12
CA ASP A 58 -12.22 -19.52 -25.56
C ASP A 58 -10.81 -19.11 -26.00
N ASN A 59 -10.01 -18.54 -25.09
CA ASN A 59 -8.62 -18.16 -25.33
C ASN A 59 -7.60 -19.24 -24.89
N GLY A 60 -8.03 -20.46 -24.59
CA GLY A 60 -7.16 -21.57 -24.21
C GLY A 60 -6.49 -21.40 -22.82
N LEU A 61 -7.07 -20.56 -21.97
CA LEU A 61 -6.59 -20.30 -20.61
C LEU A 61 -7.51 -20.96 -19.58
N THR A 62 -7.06 -21.09 -18.36
CA THR A 62 -7.87 -21.65 -17.25
C THR A 62 -7.84 -20.74 -16.03
N LEU A 63 -9.00 -20.55 -15.41
CA LEU A 63 -9.09 -19.87 -14.12
C LEU A 63 -8.55 -20.78 -13.02
N HIS A 64 -7.77 -20.21 -12.12
CA HIS A 64 -7.22 -20.96 -10.99
C HIS A 64 -8.33 -21.28 -9.97
N PRO A 65 -8.68 -22.54 -9.71
CA PRO A 65 -9.90 -22.92 -9.00
C PRO A 65 -9.97 -22.37 -7.56
N THR A 66 -8.85 -22.34 -6.83
CA THR A 66 -8.82 -21.86 -5.43
C THR A 66 -8.55 -20.37 -5.28
N LYS A 67 -8.13 -19.67 -6.34
CA LYS A 67 -7.81 -18.23 -6.31
C LYS A 67 -8.89 -17.38 -6.96
N THR A 68 -9.79 -17.98 -7.72
CA THR A 68 -10.95 -17.34 -8.33
C THR A 68 -12.14 -17.52 -7.39
N GLN A 69 -12.64 -16.43 -6.84
CA GLN A 69 -13.74 -16.49 -5.87
C GLN A 69 -14.57 -15.22 -5.90
N VAL A 70 -15.86 -15.35 -5.63
CA VAL A 70 -16.77 -14.25 -5.37
C VAL A 70 -16.75 -13.96 -3.88
N VAL A 71 -16.53 -12.72 -3.48
CA VAL A 71 -16.44 -12.29 -2.09
C VAL A 71 -17.37 -11.11 -1.84
N ASP A 72 -18.25 -11.22 -0.83
CA ASP A 72 -18.97 -10.03 -0.33
C ASP A 72 -18.00 -9.22 0.54
N SER A 73 -17.61 -8.06 0.02
CA SER A 73 -16.67 -7.16 0.69
C SER A 73 -17.20 -6.55 1.99
N ARG A 74 -18.51 -6.60 2.23
CA ARG A 74 -19.14 -6.06 3.46
C ARG A 74 -18.95 -6.99 4.65
N THR A 75 -18.91 -8.29 4.41
CA THR A 75 -18.77 -9.32 5.43
C THR A 75 -17.35 -9.87 5.53
N ASN A 76 -16.64 -9.92 4.40
CA ASN A 76 -15.31 -10.50 4.31
C ASN A 76 -14.30 -9.50 3.74
N SER A 77 -13.06 -9.58 4.22
CA SER A 77 -11.96 -8.82 3.64
C SER A 77 -11.29 -9.58 2.49
N PHE A 78 -10.76 -8.86 1.53
CA PHE A 78 -9.94 -9.43 0.46
C PHE A 78 -8.69 -8.59 0.20
N SER A 79 -7.62 -9.24 -0.27
CA SER A 79 -6.35 -8.58 -0.56
C SER A 79 -6.16 -8.38 -2.06
N PHE A 80 -5.91 -7.15 -2.50
CA PHE A 80 -5.60 -6.82 -3.88
C PHE A 80 -4.50 -5.75 -3.96
N LEU A 81 -3.54 -5.92 -4.85
CA LEU A 81 -2.43 -4.98 -5.09
C LEU A 81 -1.74 -4.48 -3.79
N GLY A 82 -1.57 -5.35 -2.82
CA GLY A 82 -0.90 -5.00 -1.56
C GLY A 82 -1.78 -4.31 -0.52
N TYR A 83 -3.02 -3.99 -0.87
CA TYR A 83 -4.05 -3.51 0.05
C TYR A 83 -4.92 -4.66 0.58
N GLU A 84 -5.51 -4.43 1.72
CA GLU A 84 -6.63 -5.16 2.30
C GLU A 84 -7.87 -4.29 2.16
N PHE A 85 -8.97 -4.86 1.66
CA PHE A 85 -10.25 -4.18 1.46
C PHE A 85 -11.31 -4.81 2.34
N HIS A 86 -12.15 -3.98 2.96
CA HIS A 86 -13.31 -4.41 3.74
C HIS A 86 -14.39 -3.32 3.67
N GLY A 87 -15.50 -3.60 3.02
CA GLY A 87 -16.51 -2.61 2.69
C GLY A 87 -15.91 -1.45 1.90
N THR A 88 -16.10 -0.25 2.38
CA THR A 88 -15.55 0.98 1.79
C THR A 88 -14.13 1.32 2.29
N LYS A 89 -13.61 0.53 3.24
CA LYS A 89 -12.32 0.78 3.87
C LYS A 89 -11.22 -0.03 3.20
N HIS A 90 -10.03 0.57 3.07
CA HIS A 90 -8.85 -0.13 2.57
C HIS A 90 -7.59 0.39 3.26
N TRP A 91 -6.63 -0.51 3.45
CA TRP A 91 -5.35 -0.22 4.12
C TRP A 91 -4.25 -1.17 3.63
N PRO A 92 -2.97 -0.82 3.82
CA PRO A 92 -1.87 -1.71 3.47
C PRO A 92 -1.99 -3.05 4.20
N ARG A 93 -1.95 -4.17 3.46
CA ARG A 93 -2.05 -5.51 4.05
C ARG A 93 -0.85 -5.82 4.95
N LYS A 94 -1.03 -6.76 5.88
CA LYS A 94 -0.01 -7.16 6.86
C LYS A 94 1.35 -7.51 6.22
N LYS A 95 1.35 -8.22 5.10
CA LYS A 95 2.58 -8.58 4.36
C LYS A 95 3.32 -7.34 3.84
N SER A 96 2.61 -6.35 3.30
CA SER A 96 3.20 -5.08 2.82
C SER A 96 3.83 -4.27 3.97
N LEU A 97 3.17 -4.24 5.13
CA LEU A 97 3.71 -3.62 6.34
C LEU A 97 4.94 -4.35 6.88
N GLN A 98 4.94 -5.68 6.85
CA GLN A 98 6.09 -6.48 7.27
C GLN A 98 7.30 -6.27 6.34
N GLN A 99 7.09 -6.18 5.03
CA GLN A 99 8.13 -5.91 4.05
C GLN A 99 8.77 -4.52 4.28
N LEU A 100 7.95 -3.48 4.49
CA LEU A 100 8.45 -2.15 4.84
C LEU A 100 9.26 -2.19 6.13
N LYS A 101 8.70 -2.76 7.21
CA LYS A 101 9.41 -2.89 8.50
C LYS A 101 10.71 -3.68 8.36
N GLY A 102 10.74 -4.72 7.53
CA GLY A 102 11.95 -5.49 7.23
C GLY A 102 13.04 -4.63 6.58
N SER A 103 12.67 -3.83 5.58
CA SER A 103 13.59 -2.90 4.91
C SER A 103 14.11 -1.84 5.89
N LEU A 104 13.23 -1.20 6.65
CA LEU A 104 13.61 -0.18 7.63
C LEU A 104 14.46 -0.76 8.78
N LYS A 105 14.22 -2.03 9.19
CA LYS A 105 15.06 -2.73 10.18
C LYS A 105 16.52 -2.82 9.72
N ARG A 106 16.76 -3.15 8.45
CA ARG A 106 18.13 -3.24 7.91
C ARG A 106 18.84 -1.89 7.94
N LYS A 107 18.12 -0.80 7.61
CA LYS A 107 18.62 0.58 7.56
C LYS A 107 18.84 1.20 8.96
N THR A 108 18.12 0.73 9.97
CA THR A 108 18.19 1.23 11.35
C THR A 108 18.79 0.20 12.31
N ARG A 109 19.87 -0.46 11.90
CA ARG A 109 20.61 -1.38 12.78
C ARG A 109 21.29 -0.59 13.90
N ARG A 110 21.21 -1.10 15.14
CA ARG A 110 21.83 -0.46 16.30
C ARG A 110 23.35 -0.44 16.25
N THR A 111 23.93 -1.30 15.42
CA THR A 111 25.39 -1.43 15.21
C THR A 111 25.87 -0.68 13.97
N SER A 112 24.98 0.08 13.28
CA SER A 112 25.40 0.90 12.14
C SER A 112 26.33 2.00 12.60
N GLY A 113 27.44 2.21 11.87
CA GLY A 113 28.40 3.30 12.07
C GLY A 113 28.04 4.59 11.32
N ASP A 114 26.99 4.54 10.45
CA ASP A 114 26.60 5.68 9.62
C ASP A 114 26.08 6.86 10.47
N SER A 115 26.24 8.09 10.01
CA SER A 115 25.67 9.27 10.69
C SER A 115 24.15 9.18 10.82
N LEU A 116 23.56 9.86 11.80
CA LEU A 116 22.11 9.87 11.98
C LEU A 116 21.42 10.50 10.76
N GLU A 117 22.00 11.56 10.22
CA GLU A 117 21.53 12.30 9.06
C GLU A 117 21.49 11.39 7.83
N TRP A 118 22.54 10.62 7.60
CA TRP A 118 22.59 9.65 6.50
C TRP A 118 21.53 8.57 6.66
N ILE A 119 21.36 8.02 7.87
CA ILE A 119 20.33 7.02 8.17
C ILE A 119 18.92 7.59 7.93
N ILE A 120 18.66 8.83 8.37
CA ILE A 120 17.38 9.50 8.15
C ILE A 120 17.13 9.70 6.64
N ALA A 121 18.12 10.14 5.88
CA ALA A 121 18.01 10.32 4.44
C ALA A 121 17.67 9.01 3.71
N ASP A 122 18.35 7.91 4.06
CA ASP A 122 18.11 6.60 3.46
C ASP A 122 16.76 5.99 3.86
N VAL A 123 16.35 6.16 5.11
CA VAL A 123 15.02 5.81 5.62
C VAL A 123 13.93 6.60 4.90
N ASN A 124 14.11 7.91 4.73
CA ASN A 124 13.16 8.79 4.06
C ASN A 124 12.91 8.38 2.60
N ARG A 125 13.96 7.97 1.87
CA ARG A 125 13.83 7.47 0.50
C ARG A 125 12.88 6.28 0.43
N THR A 126 13.03 5.33 1.37
CA THR A 126 12.15 4.16 1.47
C THR A 126 10.73 4.54 1.89
N LEU A 127 10.55 5.44 2.87
CA LEU A 127 9.25 5.88 3.35
C LEU A 127 8.47 6.62 2.28
N ARG A 128 9.11 7.54 1.55
CA ARG A 128 8.46 8.32 0.48
C ARG A 128 7.99 7.41 -0.65
N GLY A 129 8.82 6.47 -1.13
CA GLY A 129 8.43 5.53 -2.17
C GLY A 129 7.28 4.64 -1.74
N TRP A 130 7.31 4.11 -0.51
CA TRP A 130 6.23 3.31 0.04
C TRP A 130 4.94 4.12 0.24
N PHE A 131 5.06 5.34 0.76
CA PHE A 131 3.92 6.24 0.99
C PHE A 131 3.25 6.64 -0.32
N CYS A 132 4.00 6.95 -1.37
CA CYS A 132 3.47 7.30 -2.69
C CYS A 132 2.47 6.23 -3.19
N TYR A 133 2.79 4.95 -2.96
CA TYR A 133 1.90 3.85 -3.32
C TYR A 133 0.69 3.70 -2.38
N PHE A 134 0.90 3.82 -1.07
CA PHE A 134 -0.12 3.53 -0.04
C PHE A 134 -0.85 4.76 0.51
N GLN A 135 -0.65 5.95 -0.04
CA GLN A 135 -1.21 7.22 0.47
C GLN A 135 -2.75 7.26 0.54
N HIS A 136 -3.43 6.46 -0.27
CA HIS A 136 -4.89 6.42 -0.35
C HIS A 136 -5.56 5.56 0.74
N SER A 137 -4.81 4.99 1.67
CA SER A 137 -5.38 4.18 2.75
C SER A 137 -6.38 4.99 3.59
N THR A 138 -7.51 4.37 3.92
CA THR A 138 -8.55 4.97 4.78
C THR A 138 -8.22 4.87 6.27
N ARG A 139 -7.14 4.15 6.66
CA ARG A 139 -6.79 3.88 8.06
C ARG A 139 -5.54 4.66 8.49
N SER A 140 -5.72 5.85 9.04
CA SER A 140 -4.63 6.72 9.52
C SER A 140 -3.80 6.11 10.67
N SER A 141 -4.40 5.24 11.49
CA SER A 141 -3.70 4.56 12.60
C SER A 141 -2.50 3.72 12.16
N VAL A 142 -2.50 3.21 10.93
CA VAL A 142 -1.36 2.47 10.35
C VAL A 142 -0.13 3.35 10.27
N TYR A 143 -0.27 4.58 9.80
CA TYR A 143 0.84 5.53 9.66
C TYR A 143 1.38 5.99 11.01
N ARG A 144 0.48 6.29 11.97
CA ARG A 144 0.87 6.63 13.36
C ARG A 144 1.67 5.51 14.00
N GLY A 145 1.21 4.26 13.83
CA GLY A 145 1.91 3.08 14.34
C GLY A 145 3.28 2.86 13.70
N LEU A 146 3.43 3.13 12.40
CA LEU A 146 4.71 3.05 11.69
C LEU A 146 5.67 4.15 12.14
N ASP A 147 5.21 5.39 12.23
CA ASP A 147 6.01 6.53 12.70
C ASP A 147 6.51 6.30 14.13
N SER A 148 5.63 5.85 15.04
CA SER A 148 6.00 5.54 16.43
C SER A 148 7.03 4.41 16.50
N TRP A 149 6.80 3.33 15.75
CA TRP A 149 7.72 2.20 15.70
C TRP A 149 9.09 2.60 15.13
N LEU A 150 9.14 3.44 14.10
CA LEU A 150 10.39 3.90 13.52
C LEU A 150 11.19 4.79 14.48
N ARG A 151 10.50 5.75 15.13
CA ARG A 151 11.16 6.60 16.16
C ARG A 151 11.72 5.77 17.31
N MET A 152 11.00 4.76 17.79
CA MET A 152 11.51 3.83 18.80
C MET A 152 12.79 3.13 18.33
N ARG A 153 12.85 2.73 17.04
CA ARG A 153 14.07 2.12 16.50
C ARG A 153 15.26 3.10 16.44
N LEU A 154 15.03 4.33 15.99
CA LEU A 154 16.06 5.37 15.93
C LEU A 154 16.56 5.73 17.36
N ARG A 155 15.63 5.84 18.32
CA ARG A 155 16.02 6.00 19.75
C ARG A 155 16.87 4.84 20.24
N SER A 156 16.52 3.61 19.87
CA SER A 156 17.31 2.42 20.26
C SER A 156 18.70 2.40 19.65
N LEU A 157 18.88 2.96 18.46
CA LEU A 157 20.18 3.16 17.82
C LEU A 157 20.99 4.22 18.59
N LEU A 158 20.40 5.39 18.86
CA LEU A 158 21.05 6.48 19.59
C LEU A 158 21.43 6.07 21.01
N ARG A 159 20.53 5.36 21.71
CA ARG A 159 20.82 4.80 23.04
C ARG A 159 22.04 3.86 23.02
N ARG A 160 22.15 3.02 22.00
CA ARG A 160 23.32 2.13 21.84
C ARG A 160 24.60 2.91 21.62
N ARG A 161 24.54 3.98 20.83
CA ARG A 161 25.70 4.88 20.60
C ARG A 161 26.15 5.61 21.89
N ALA A 162 25.19 5.92 22.75
CA ALA A 162 25.46 6.52 24.08
C ALA A 162 25.86 5.48 25.14
N GLY A 163 26.25 4.25 24.73
CA GLY A 163 26.65 3.20 25.67
C GLY A 163 25.55 2.42 26.35
N GLY A 164 24.27 2.78 26.11
CA GLY A 164 23.12 2.12 26.71
C GLY A 164 22.78 0.75 26.10
N ARG A 165 22.15 -0.11 26.90
CA ARG A 165 21.74 -1.45 26.50
C ARG A 165 20.21 -1.53 26.24
N GLY A 166 19.76 -2.53 25.50
CA GLY A 166 18.34 -2.83 25.27
C GLY A 166 17.67 -1.96 24.22
N VAL A 167 16.33 -2.03 24.17
CA VAL A 167 15.47 -1.28 23.25
C VAL A 167 14.90 -0.07 23.97
N ALA A 168 14.94 1.09 23.33
CA ALA A 168 14.46 2.35 23.88
C ALA A 168 12.91 2.42 23.80
N ARG A 169 12.23 1.73 24.72
CA ARG A 169 10.77 1.73 24.88
C ARG A 169 10.31 2.54 26.09
N ASP A 170 11.26 2.95 26.93
CA ASP A 170 11.02 3.71 28.14
C ASP A 170 10.76 5.20 27.86
N GLN A 171 10.18 5.87 28.83
CA GLN A 171 9.92 7.30 28.76
C GLN A 171 11.23 8.11 28.69
N THR A 172 12.30 7.69 29.39
CA THR A 172 13.59 8.35 29.39
C THR A 172 14.14 8.56 27.99
N ALA A 173 14.09 7.55 27.12
CA ALA A 173 14.51 7.69 25.73
C ALA A 173 13.63 8.66 24.94
N SER A 174 12.35 8.79 25.30
CA SER A 174 11.44 9.73 24.66
C SER A 174 11.66 11.16 25.13
N PHE A 175 12.12 11.38 26.35
CA PHE A 175 12.56 12.70 26.85
C PHE A 175 13.92 13.11 26.26
N THR A 176 14.89 12.19 26.24
CA THR A 176 16.22 12.48 25.67
C THR A 176 16.17 12.79 24.18
N TRP A 177 15.36 12.04 23.42
CA TRP A 177 15.17 12.24 21.97
C TRP A 177 13.67 12.38 21.64
N PRO A 178 13.08 13.57 21.86
CA PRO A 178 11.66 13.82 21.58
C PRO A 178 11.33 13.68 20.09
N ASN A 179 10.05 13.67 19.76
CA ASN A 179 9.63 13.58 18.35
C ASN A 179 10.13 14.76 17.52
N ALA A 180 10.20 15.95 18.10
CA ALA A 180 10.73 17.17 17.49
C ALA A 180 12.18 16.99 17.04
N PHE A 181 13.03 16.35 17.84
CA PHE A 181 14.41 16.06 17.52
C PHE A 181 14.59 15.36 16.16
N PHE A 182 13.71 14.42 15.84
CA PHE A 182 13.74 13.73 14.54
C PHE A 182 13.11 14.56 13.42
N ALA A 183 12.09 15.34 13.73
CA ALA A 183 11.45 16.24 12.76
C ALA A 183 12.40 17.35 12.29
N GLU A 184 13.15 17.96 13.21
CA GLU A 184 14.18 18.98 12.93
C GLU A 184 15.30 18.42 12.05
N ARG A 185 15.63 17.13 12.18
CA ARG A 185 16.58 16.41 11.31
C ARG A 185 15.95 15.88 10.01
N GLY A 186 14.75 16.34 9.69
CA GLY A 186 14.09 16.04 8.43
C GLY A 186 13.51 14.63 8.30
N LEU A 187 13.25 13.92 9.41
CA LEU A 187 12.59 12.60 9.34
C LEU A 187 11.18 12.74 8.76
N PHE A 188 10.92 12.05 7.67
CA PHE A 188 9.63 12.03 7.00
C PHE A 188 8.55 11.40 7.89
N SER A 189 7.45 12.13 8.14
CA SER A 189 6.31 11.64 8.89
C SER A 189 5.22 11.16 7.95
N LEU A 190 4.92 9.86 8.00
CA LEU A 190 3.84 9.24 7.25
C LEU A 190 2.47 9.80 7.68
N THR A 191 2.30 10.07 8.97
CA THR A 191 1.06 10.64 9.53
C THR A 191 0.76 12.02 8.96
N THR A 192 1.77 12.90 8.94
CA THR A 192 1.62 14.25 8.39
C THR A 192 1.39 14.22 6.88
N ALA A 193 2.12 13.37 6.16
CA ALA A 193 1.96 13.21 4.73
C ALA A 193 0.56 12.70 4.37
N HIS A 194 0.04 11.72 5.11
CA HIS A 194 -1.31 11.20 4.91
C HIS A 194 -2.40 12.26 5.18
N ALA A 195 -2.25 13.05 6.25
CA ALA A 195 -3.19 14.13 6.53
C ALA A 195 -3.25 15.15 5.37
N LYS A 196 -2.09 15.51 4.80
CA LYS A 196 -2.02 16.39 3.62
C LYS A 196 -2.67 15.78 2.38
N ALA A 197 -2.41 14.49 2.10
CA ALA A 197 -3.01 13.79 0.96
C ALA A 197 -4.54 13.72 1.07
N CYS A 198 -5.08 13.48 2.27
CA CYS A 198 -6.52 13.49 2.51
C CYS A 198 -7.16 14.88 2.33
N GLN A 199 -6.44 15.95 2.62
CA GLN A 199 -6.93 17.33 2.39
C GLN A 199 -6.96 17.66 0.89
N SER A 200 -5.93 17.26 0.13
CA SER A 200 -5.88 17.50 -1.32
C SER A 200 -6.98 16.75 -2.08
N SER A 201 -7.40 15.57 -1.60
CA SER A 201 -8.44 14.76 -2.25
C SER A 201 -9.86 15.26 -2.01
N ARG A 202 -10.05 16.24 -1.12
CA ARG A 202 -11.36 16.84 -0.78
C ARG A 202 -11.65 18.15 -1.55
N ARG A 203 -10.66 18.68 -2.24
CA ARG A 203 -10.78 19.82 -3.17
C ARG A 203 -11.01 19.31 -4.60
#